data_5fb4714f91412f51c9c9d5027b1ca003
#
_entry.id   5fb4714f91412f51c9c9d5027b1ca003
#
_cell.length_a   1.000
_cell.length_b   1.000
_cell.length_c   1.000
_cell.angle_alpha   90.00
_cell.angle_beta   90.00
_cell.angle_gamma   90.00
#
_symmetry.space_group_name_H-M   'P 1'
#
loop_
_entity.id
_entity.type
_entity.pdbx_description
1 polymer ?
#
loop_
_entity_poly.entity_id
_entity_poly.type
_entity_poly.pdbx_seq_one_letter_code
_entity_poly.pdbx_strand_id
1 'polypeptide(L)'
;MEFNVVYHQASDNYCYPLNEDELIINIKTGYDVKRVNIILGDPFAAGILGGGEHWDGKKEAIVFKKRLKNQQWWTTTVRPEYKRLKYYFELETDEEHWFYFEDGFVSSEQMQLEGRSRQCFVFPWMNPCDVPRTPSWVNDTVWYQIFPDRFCNGNHENDPADVVPWRNQGSVKNEECFGGDFDGIISKLDYLKNLGINGIYLTPINESPSNHKYDTTDYTKIDPRFGDEETFRTLVKEAHNRGIRVMLDGVFNHCGYYFKPWQDVLAKGPESEYYDWFMINTWPLDFEHGAAKNKQFYTFAFFDNMPKLNTSNPAVRKYFIDICANWVENYGIDGLRLDVANEVSHLFCKELHTRIKSINPDVYILGEIWHNALPWLRGDEFDAVMNYPLGQSIKDFWIDKSLTNEDFEYTINRCYTSYMQQTNDVLFNLLDSHDTKRLRSDVKNLDEYFAQIAALFAMPGSPCIYYGTEIALEGSYDPDCRRCMPWDDIEAGK
;
A
#
# COMPACT_ATOMS: atom_id res chain seq x y z
N MET A 1 36.74 7.67 -5.04
CA MET A 1 35.26 7.72 -4.83
C MET A 1 34.57 6.68 -5.70
N GLU A 2 33.59 5.96 -5.15
CA GLU A 2 32.80 4.97 -5.90
C GLU A 2 31.64 5.66 -6.64
N PHE A 3 31.92 6.23 -7.80
CA PHE A 3 30.94 7.03 -8.56
C PHE A 3 29.65 6.30 -8.90
N ASN A 4 29.70 5.00 -9.20
CA ASN A 4 28.55 4.21 -9.63
C ASN A 4 27.47 4.01 -8.57
N VAL A 5 27.81 4.29 -7.29
CA VAL A 5 26.85 4.17 -6.17
C VAL A 5 26.29 5.52 -5.73
N VAL A 6 26.86 6.62 -6.23
CA VAL A 6 26.33 7.97 -5.98
C VAL A 6 25.13 8.21 -6.89
N TYR A 7 24.00 8.56 -6.27
CA TYR A 7 22.78 8.80 -7.04
C TYR A 7 21.85 9.82 -6.36
N HIS A 8 21.36 10.71 -7.18
CA HIS A 8 20.30 11.67 -6.85
C HIS A 8 19.51 12.01 -8.12
N GLN A 9 18.25 12.39 -7.93
CA GLN A 9 17.39 13.00 -8.96
C GLN A 9 16.50 14.06 -8.29
N ALA A 10 16.13 15.11 -9.05
CA ALA A 10 15.29 16.20 -8.52
C ALA A 10 13.80 15.85 -8.53
N SER A 11 13.45 14.63 -8.17
CA SER A 11 12.06 14.10 -8.14
C SER A 11 11.91 12.91 -7.22
N ASP A 12 10.68 12.42 -7.12
CA ASP A 12 10.27 11.22 -6.36
C ASP A 12 10.74 11.27 -4.90
N ASN A 13 11.19 10.16 -4.34
CA ASN A 13 11.73 10.06 -2.97
C ASN A 13 13.10 10.72 -2.77
N TYR A 14 13.71 11.27 -3.83
CA TYR A 14 15.00 11.97 -3.73
C TYR A 14 14.84 13.48 -3.55
N CYS A 15 13.78 14.07 -4.10
CA CYS A 15 13.52 15.50 -3.97
C CYS A 15 12.02 15.75 -4.06
N TYR A 16 11.39 16.12 -2.94
CA TYR A 16 9.95 16.29 -2.85
C TYR A 16 9.56 17.32 -1.77
N PRO A 17 8.43 18.03 -1.95
CA PRO A 17 7.92 18.92 -0.92
C PRO A 17 7.38 18.08 0.26
N LEU A 18 7.87 18.36 1.47
CA LEU A 18 7.35 17.81 2.71
C LEU A 18 6.03 18.50 3.08
N ASN A 19 6.00 19.79 2.87
CA ASN A 19 4.86 20.67 3.03
C ASN A 19 5.02 21.89 2.11
N GLU A 20 4.19 22.91 2.28
CA GLU A 20 4.21 24.10 1.41
C GLU A 20 5.49 24.95 1.52
N ASP A 21 6.30 24.76 2.58
CA ASP A 21 7.49 25.56 2.87
C ASP A 21 8.79 24.76 2.86
N GLU A 22 8.72 23.44 3.01
CA GLU A 22 9.87 22.56 3.22
C GLU A 22 10.02 21.56 2.09
N LEU A 23 11.25 21.43 1.60
CA LEU A 23 11.66 20.48 0.56
C LEU A 23 12.64 19.48 1.19
N ILE A 24 12.37 18.20 1.04
CA ILE A 24 13.32 17.12 1.38
C ILE A 24 14.22 16.87 0.18
N ILE A 25 15.54 16.77 0.45
CA ILE A 25 16.54 16.39 -0.53
C ILE A 25 17.35 15.22 0.00
N ASN A 26 17.42 14.16 -0.78
CA ASN A 26 18.10 12.91 -0.45
C ASN A 26 19.18 12.59 -1.50
N ILE A 27 20.31 12.04 -1.06
CA ILE A 27 21.34 11.53 -1.96
C ILE A 27 21.89 10.20 -1.43
N LYS A 28 22.13 9.24 -2.32
CA LYS A 28 22.87 8.02 -2.02
C LYS A 28 24.35 8.18 -2.34
N THR A 29 25.20 7.61 -1.48
CA THR A 29 26.65 7.53 -1.71
C THR A 29 27.21 6.19 -1.27
N GLY A 30 28.44 5.87 -1.66
CA GLY A 30 29.22 4.79 -1.06
C GLY A 30 29.66 5.11 0.38
N TYR A 31 30.19 4.12 1.09
CA TYR A 31 30.73 4.28 2.43
C TYR A 31 32.09 5.02 2.46
N ASP A 32 32.73 5.16 1.31
CA ASP A 32 33.94 5.96 1.09
C ASP A 32 33.68 7.46 1.25
N VAL A 33 32.47 7.95 0.95
CA VAL A 33 32.08 9.35 1.17
C VAL A 33 31.89 9.63 2.65
N LYS A 34 32.67 10.57 3.19
CA LYS A 34 32.66 10.93 4.62
C LYS A 34 31.83 12.17 4.92
N ARG A 35 31.78 13.11 3.98
CA ARG A 35 30.99 14.35 4.10
C ARG A 35 30.21 14.63 2.81
N VAL A 36 29.01 15.10 2.99
CA VAL A 36 28.15 15.59 1.92
C VAL A 36 27.70 16.99 2.28
N ASN A 37 27.98 17.93 1.41
CA ASN A 37 27.44 19.28 1.49
C ASN A 37 26.53 19.51 0.30
N ILE A 38 25.52 20.35 0.45
CA ILE A 38 24.67 20.87 -0.61
C ILE A 38 24.99 22.35 -0.80
N ILE A 39 25.17 22.76 -2.04
CA ILE A 39 25.29 24.18 -2.43
C ILE A 39 23.95 24.53 -3.07
N LEU A 40 23.23 25.46 -2.51
CA LEU A 40 21.83 25.75 -2.86
C LEU A 40 21.52 27.23 -2.89
N GLY A 41 20.55 27.62 -3.71
CA GLY A 41 20.06 28.99 -3.81
C GLY A 41 18.96 29.18 -4.84
N ASP A 42 18.46 30.40 -4.97
CA ASP A 42 17.48 30.73 -6.00
C ASP A 42 18.14 30.67 -7.41
N PRO A 43 17.53 30.02 -8.40
CA PRO A 43 18.09 29.94 -9.75
C PRO A 43 18.27 31.28 -10.44
N PHE A 44 17.54 32.32 -10.02
CA PHE A 44 17.59 33.67 -10.59
C PHE A 44 18.42 34.67 -9.77
N ALA A 45 19.08 34.22 -8.70
CA ALA A 45 19.92 35.11 -7.87
C ALA A 45 21.01 35.85 -8.66
N ALA A 46 21.50 35.26 -9.75
CA ALA A 46 22.46 35.87 -10.65
C ALA A 46 21.84 36.48 -11.94
N GLY A 47 20.51 36.66 -12.01
CA GLY A 47 19.79 37.26 -13.13
C GLY A 47 18.94 36.28 -13.96
N ILE A 48 18.03 36.82 -14.78
CA ILE A 48 16.98 36.07 -15.50
C ILE A 48 17.58 35.08 -16.54
N LEU A 49 18.69 35.37 -17.15
CA LEU A 49 19.33 34.53 -18.17
C LEU A 49 20.16 33.37 -17.58
N GLY A 50 19.88 33.05 -16.30
CA GLY A 50 20.49 31.90 -15.66
C GLY A 50 21.96 32.05 -15.34
N GLY A 51 22.47 33.28 -15.33
CA GLY A 51 23.78 33.74 -14.89
C GLY A 51 24.74 32.61 -14.52
N GLY A 52 25.12 31.79 -15.52
CA GLY A 52 25.91 30.61 -15.27
C GLY A 52 27.32 30.88 -14.78
N GLU A 53 27.79 32.13 -14.96
CA GLU A 53 29.19 32.46 -14.70
C GLU A 53 29.48 32.76 -13.21
N HIS A 54 28.49 33.26 -12.44
CA HIS A 54 28.71 33.69 -11.05
C HIS A 54 27.55 33.39 -10.11
N TRP A 55 26.86 32.23 -10.29
CA TRP A 55 25.84 31.81 -9.33
C TRP A 55 26.51 31.22 -8.10
N ASP A 56 26.48 31.96 -7.01
CA ASP A 56 27.00 31.54 -5.71
C ASP A 56 25.84 31.04 -4.82
N GLY A 57 25.75 29.74 -4.66
CA GLY A 57 24.85 29.10 -3.71
C GLY A 57 25.42 29.10 -2.30
N LYS A 58 24.55 29.07 -1.30
CA LYS A 58 24.94 28.87 0.10
C LYS A 58 25.31 27.40 0.33
N LYS A 59 26.46 27.15 0.98
CA LYS A 59 26.90 25.81 1.35
C LYS A 59 26.27 25.41 2.69
N GLU A 60 25.64 24.23 2.71
CA GLU A 60 25.07 23.63 3.93
C GLU A 60 25.52 22.16 4.04
N ALA A 61 25.86 21.71 5.27
CA ALA A 61 26.26 20.34 5.50
C ALA A 61 25.03 19.43 5.67
N ILE A 62 25.04 18.27 5.03
CA ILE A 62 24.05 17.21 5.25
C ILE A 62 24.59 16.27 6.34
N VAL A 63 23.94 16.29 7.50
CA VAL A 63 24.42 15.53 8.68
C VAL A 63 23.61 14.28 8.97
N PHE A 64 22.33 14.26 8.59
CA PHE A 64 21.47 13.11 8.84
C PHE A 64 21.67 12.05 7.76
N LYS A 65 21.95 10.81 8.20
CA LYS A 65 22.14 9.68 7.30
C LYS A 65 21.61 8.38 7.86
N LYS A 66 21.20 7.49 6.97
CA LYS A 66 20.82 6.10 7.23
C LYS A 66 21.79 5.17 6.53
N ARG A 67 22.05 4.01 7.15
CA ARG A 67 22.90 2.97 6.58
C ARG A 67 22.04 2.02 5.74
N LEU A 68 22.49 1.72 4.53
CA LEU A 68 21.94 0.69 3.64
C LEU A 68 23.04 -0.36 3.40
N LYS A 69 22.70 -1.55 2.89
CA LYS A 69 23.67 -2.66 2.80
C LYS A 69 25.00 -2.30 2.14
N ASN A 70 24.99 -1.52 1.06
CA ASN A 70 26.20 -1.15 0.32
C ASN A 70 26.32 0.36 0.10
N GLN A 71 25.49 1.16 0.76
CA GLN A 71 25.34 2.59 0.50
C GLN A 71 24.95 3.33 1.76
N GLN A 72 25.14 4.64 1.75
CA GLN A 72 24.58 5.57 2.73
C GLN A 72 23.49 6.42 2.05
N TRP A 73 22.44 6.69 2.79
CA TRP A 73 21.36 7.59 2.38
C TRP A 73 21.46 8.86 3.22
N TRP A 74 21.72 9.99 2.57
CA TRP A 74 21.84 11.28 3.22
C TRP A 74 20.58 12.09 3.00
N THR A 75 20.09 12.79 4.03
CA THR A 75 18.85 13.53 4.00
C THR A 75 19.06 14.93 4.58
N THR A 76 18.50 15.93 3.90
CA THR A 76 18.36 17.28 4.43
C THR A 76 16.99 17.86 4.12
N THR A 77 16.54 18.80 4.98
CA THR A 77 15.33 19.60 4.76
C THR A 77 15.75 21.01 4.51
N VAL A 78 15.29 21.60 3.41
CA VAL A 78 15.57 22.98 3.05
C VAL A 78 14.28 23.80 2.94
N ARG A 79 14.37 25.11 3.18
CA ARG A 79 13.25 26.06 3.03
C ARG A 79 13.61 27.08 1.95
N PRO A 80 13.22 26.83 0.69
CA PRO A 80 13.50 27.76 -0.41
C PRO A 80 12.77 29.11 -0.20
N GLU A 81 13.51 30.21 -0.17
CA GLU A 81 12.94 31.53 0.08
C GLU A 81 11.86 31.92 -0.94
N TYR A 82 12.07 31.51 -2.22
CA TYR A 82 11.17 31.82 -3.34
C TYR A 82 10.43 30.59 -3.89
N LYS A 83 10.22 29.54 -3.08
CA LYS A 83 9.48 28.30 -3.47
C LYS A 83 10.11 27.55 -4.65
N ARG A 84 11.35 27.79 -4.98
CA ARG A 84 12.14 27.15 -6.03
C ARG A 84 13.58 27.05 -5.60
N LEU A 85 14.32 26.08 -6.14
CA LEU A 85 15.68 25.77 -5.71
C LEU A 85 16.54 25.35 -6.88
N LYS A 86 17.78 25.86 -6.95
CA LYS A 86 18.88 25.35 -7.75
C LYS A 86 19.97 24.87 -6.81
N TYR A 87 20.55 23.70 -7.08
CA TYR A 87 21.55 23.11 -6.17
C TYR A 87 22.44 22.09 -6.86
N TYR A 88 23.53 21.76 -6.19
CA TYR A 88 24.44 20.65 -6.51
C TYR A 88 25.10 20.16 -5.21
N PHE A 89 25.77 19.01 -5.26
CA PHE A 89 26.38 18.42 -4.08
C PHE A 89 27.90 18.51 -4.15
N GLU A 90 28.52 18.65 -2.99
CA GLU A 90 29.94 18.53 -2.75
C GLU A 90 30.17 17.27 -1.90
N LEU A 91 31.00 16.36 -2.39
CA LEU A 91 31.25 15.05 -1.84
C LEU A 91 32.73 14.93 -1.48
N GLU A 92 33.02 14.55 -0.22
CA GLU A 92 34.38 14.40 0.25
C GLU A 92 34.59 12.97 0.77
N THR A 93 35.66 12.32 0.29
CA THR A 93 36.25 11.11 0.87
C THR A 93 37.45 11.49 1.72
N ASP A 94 38.21 10.52 2.24
CA ASP A 94 39.46 10.81 2.95
C ASP A 94 40.58 11.38 2.03
N GLU A 95 40.49 11.11 0.72
CA GLU A 95 41.54 11.43 -0.25
C GLU A 95 41.09 12.36 -1.37
N GLU A 96 39.78 12.40 -1.67
CA GLU A 96 39.22 13.04 -2.85
C GLU A 96 38.11 14.00 -2.51
N HIS A 97 37.96 15.04 -3.37
CA HIS A 97 36.93 16.04 -3.28
C HIS A 97 36.28 16.26 -4.65
N TRP A 98 34.97 16.00 -4.76
CA TRP A 98 34.20 16.02 -5.99
C TRP A 98 32.92 16.83 -5.83
N PHE A 99 32.46 17.38 -6.96
CA PHE A 99 31.15 18.02 -7.08
C PHE A 99 30.25 17.17 -7.96
N TYR A 100 28.99 16.98 -7.55
CA TYR A 100 28.02 16.18 -8.28
C TYR A 100 26.87 17.06 -8.76
N PHE A 101 26.74 17.15 -10.08
CA PHE A 101 25.73 17.88 -10.82
C PHE A 101 24.79 16.94 -11.56
N GLU A 102 23.68 17.45 -12.13
CA GLU A 102 22.76 16.64 -12.92
C GLU A 102 23.44 16.01 -14.15
N ASP A 103 24.40 16.70 -14.75
CA ASP A 103 25.20 16.23 -15.89
C ASP A 103 26.48 15.46 -15.49
N GLY A 104 26.68 15.16 -14.19
CA GLY A 104 27.73 14.27 -13.71
C GLY A 104 28.70 14.89 -12.70
N PHE A 105 29.88 14.27 -12.58
CA PHE A 105 30.90 14.63 -11.60
C PHE A 105 31.95 15.58 -12.14
N VAL A 106 32.40 16.46 -11.25
CA VAL A 106 33.43 17.47 -11.56
C VAL A 106 34.45 17.48 -10.42
N SER A 107 35.75 17.41 -10.75
CA SER A 107 36.81 17.53 -9.75
C SER A 107 36.97 18.98 -9.27
N SER A 108 37.65 19.15 -8.11
CA SER A 108 37.96 20.48 -7.58
C SER A 108 38.81 21.31 -8.59
N GLU A 109 39.68 20.68 -9.35
CA GLU A 109 40.48 21.34 -10.39
C GLU A 109 39.60 21.84 -11.54
N GLN A 110 38.64 21.00 -11.98
CA GLN A 110 37.72 21.36 -13.05
C GLN A 110 36.72 22.46 -12.61
N MET A 111 36.38 22.54 -11.31
CA MET A 111 35.55 23.62 -10.77
C MET A 111 36.20 25.00 -10.89
N GLN A 112 37.52 25.06 -10.88
CA GLN A 112 38.29 26.31 -11.00
C GLN A 112 38.44 26.80 -12.47
N LEU A 113 38.06 25.97 -13.45
CA LEU A 113 38.12 26.35 -14.85
C LEU A 113 36.95 27.29 -15.19
N GLU A 114 37.26 28.52 -15.56
CA GLU A 114 36.30 29.54 -15.98
C GLU A 114 35.53 29.15 -17.25
N GLY A 115 34.26 29.57 -17.35
CA GLY A 115 33.48 29.59 -18.58
C GLY A 115 32.73 28.29 -18.92
N ARG A 116 32.57 27.31 -18.03
CA ARG A 116 31.71 26.16 -18.25
C ARG A 116 30.36 26.32 -17.53
N SER A 117 29.28 26.36 -18.30
CA SER A 117 27.94 26.16 -17.79
C SER A 117 27.82 24.75 -17.17
N ARG A 118 27.34 24.66 -15.95
CA ARG A 118 27.11 23.39 -15.23
C ARG A 118 25.59 23.18 -15.10
N GLN A 119 25.14 21.95 -15.39
CA GLN A 119 23.74 21.62 -15.21
C GLN A 119 23.51 21.23 -13.74
N CYS A 120 23.06 22.21 -12.95
CA CYS A 120 22.65 21.98 -11.57
C CYS A 120 21.33 21.25 -11.53
N PHE A 121 21.05 20.53 -10.45
CA PHE A 121 19.71 20.09 -10.13
C PHE A 121 18.80 21.28 -9.87
N VAL A 122 17.54 21.20 -10.30
CA VAL A 122 16.56 22.27 -10.13
C VAL A 122 15.24 21.68 -9.62
N PHE A 123 14.72 22.25 -8.53
CA PHE A 123 13.33 22.08 -8.16
C PHE A 123 12.59 23.37 -8.62
N PRO A 124 11.74 23.27 -9.67
CA PRO A 124 11.30 24.46 -10.40
C PRO A 124 10.32 25.34 -9.61
N TRP A 125 9.39 24.73 -8.88
CA TRP A 125 8.40 25.47 -8.08
C TRP A 125 7.66 24.55 -7.12
N MET A 126 7.43 25.03 -5.87
CA MET A 126 6.64 24.33 -4.86
C MET A 126 5.18 24.79 -4.92
N ASN A 127 4.38 24.12 -5.78
CA ASN A 127 2.94 24.37 -5.79
C ASN A 127 2.27 23.69 -4.59
N PRO A 128 1.34 24.36 -3.88
CA PRO A 128 0.62 23.75 -2.77
C PRO A 128 -0.19 22.48 -3.15
N CYS A 129 -0.65 22.40 -4.42
CA CYS A 129 -1.38 21.25 -4.92
C CYS A 129 -0.49 20.03 -5.26
N ASP A 130 0.83 20.25 -5.40
CA ASP A 130 1.79 19.17 -5.71
C ASP A 130 2.40 18.57 -4.42
N VAL A 131 2.04 19.10 -3.25
CA VAL A 131 2.44 18.52 -1.96
C VAL A 131 1.66 17.24 -1.71
N PRO A 132 2.30 16.06 -1.63
CA PRO A 132 1.60 14.82 -1.31
C PRO A 132 0.93 14.92 0.06
N ARG A 133 -0.37 14.67 0.11
CA ARG A 133 -1.17 14.74 1.34
C ARG A 133 -1.79 13.38 1.62
N THR A 134 -1.46 12.83 2.77
CA THR A 134 -2.06 11.61 3.29
C THR A 134 -2.98 11.94 4.47
N PRO A 135 -4.05 11.16 4.72
CA PRO A 135 -4.92 11.42 5.86
C PRO A 135 -4.17 11.25 7.20
N SER A 136 -4.06 12.33 7.96
CA SER A 136 -3.24 12.37 9.19
C SER A 136 -3.72 11.39 10.28
N TRP A 137 -5.01 11.08 10.31
CA TRP A 137 -5.60 10.15 11.27
C TRP A 137 -5.05 8.72 11.13
N VAL A 138 -4.55 8.33 9.93
CA VAL A 138 -4.00 6.99 9.68
C VAL A 138 -2.74 6.74 10.50
N ASN A 139 -1.93 7.77 10.73
CA ASN A 139 -0.70 7.66 11.53
C ASN A 139 -0.97 7.20 12.98
N ASP A 140 -2.13 7.55 13.53
CA ASP A 140 -2.55 7.16 14.89
C ASP A 140 -3.48 5.93 14.89
N THR A 141 -3.57 5.19 13.77
CA THR A 141 -4.50 4.07 13.61
C THR A 141 -3.80 2.73 13.83
N VAL A 142 -4.40 1.92 14.67
CA VAL A 142 -4.14 0.48 14.79
C VAL A 142 -5.24 -0.26 14.07
N TRP A 143 -4.91 -0.86 12.95
CA TRP A 143 -5.84 -1.61 12.13
C TRP A 143 -6.06 -3.03 12.64
N TYR A 144 -7.28 -3.53 12.41
CA TYR A 144 -7.63 -4.92 12.62
C TYR A 144 -8.28 -5.49 11.36
N GLN A 145 -7.63 -6.45 10.71
CA GLN A 145 -8.15 -7.08 9.51
C GLN A 145 -9.15 -8.18 9.88
N ILE A 146 -10.35 -8.11 9.31
CA ILE A 146 -11.43 -9.06 9.51
C ILE A 146 -11.72 -9.81 8.19
N PHE A 147 -11.79 -11.14 8.27
CA PHE A 147 -12.38 -12.00 7.27
C PHE A 147 -13.82 -12.33 7.75
N PRO A 148 -14.89 -11.70 7.20
CA PRO A 148 -16.20 -11.71 7.82
C PRO A 148 -16.75 -13.10 8.11
N ASP A 149 -16.72 -14.02 7.13
CA ASP A 149 -17.20 -15.41 7.27
C ASP A 149 -16.59 -16.18 8.46
N ARG A 150 -15.43 -15.75 8.98
CA ARG A 150 -14.63 -16.47 9.98
C ARG A 150 -14.50 -15.70 11.31
N PHE A 151 -15.05 -14.50 11.39
CA PHE A 151 -14.88 -13.65 12.57
C PHE A 151 -15.90 -13.92 13.65
N CYS A 152 -17.19 -13.76 13.37
CA CYS A 152 -18.30 -14.02 14.31
C CYS A 152 -19.61 -14.18 13.55
N ASN A 153 -20.37 -15.23 13.83
CA ASN A 153 -21.74 -15.41 13.35
C ASN A 153 -22.70 -14.76 14.35
N GLY A 154 -23.37 -13.69 13.95
CA GLY A 154 -24.31 -12.94 14.79
C GLY A 154 -25.78 -13.19 14.46
N ASN A 155 -26.06 -13.61 13.21
CA ASN A 155 -27.41 -13.80 12.71
C ASN A 155 -27.53 -15.10 11.92
N HIS A 156 -28.05 -16.15 12.54
CA HIS A 156 -28.22 -17.45 11.90
C HIS A 156 -29.30 -17.49 10.81
N GLU A 157 -30.10 -16.43 10.63
CA GLU A 157 -31.13 -16.38 9.59
C GLU A 157 -30.54 -16.14 8.19
N ASN A 158 -29.32 -15.57 8.13
CA ASN A 158 -28.59 -15.36 6.88
C ASN A 158 -27.56 -16.46 6.54
N ASP A 159 -27.46 -17.48 7.39
CA ASP A 159 -26.57 -18.61 7.17
C ASP A 159 -26.87 -19.30 5.83
N PRO A 160 -25.86 -19.64 5.01
CA PRO A 160 -26.06 -20.43 3.81
C PRO A 160 -26.54 -21.85 4.18
N ALA A 161 -27.27 -22.49 3.27
CA ALA A 161 -27.84 -23.83 3.51
C ALA A 161 -26.76 -24.92 3.80
N ASP A 162 -25.55 -24.69 3.39
CA ASP A 162 -24.37 -25.55 3.55
C ASP A 162 -23.40 -25.04 4.62
N VAL A 163 -23.85 -24.15 5.54
CA VAL A 163 -23.03 -23.66 6.64
C VAL A 163 -22.49 -24.81 7.47
N VAL A 164 -21.18 -24.76 7.77
CA VAL A 164 -20.52 -25.78 8.58
C VAL A 164 -20.39 -25.31 10.05
N PRO A 165 -20.29 -26.25 11.01
CA PRO A 165 -20.14 -25.89 12.42
C PRO A 165 -18.91 -25.02 12.68
N TRP A 166 -19.10 -23.95 13.48
CA TRP A 166 -18.05 -23.03 13.87
C TRP A 166 -16.89 -23.76 14.55
N ARG A 167 -15.66 -23.59 14.06
CA ARG A 167 -14.47 -24.24 14.63
C ARG A 167 -13.18 -23.46 14.37
N ASN A 168 -12.32 -23.47 15.36
CA ASN A 168 -10.97 -22.89 15.32
C ASN A 168 -9.83 -23.91 15.24
N GLN A 169 -10.16 -25.20 15.20
CA GLN A 169 -9.21 -26.32 15.16
C GLN A 169 -9.38 -27.16 13.89
N GLY A 170 -8.33 -27.87 13.54
CA GLY A 170 -8.28 -28.65 12.29
C GLY A 170 -8.05 -27.76 11.07
N SER A 171 -7.86 -28.36 9.91
CA SER A 171 -7.77 -27.65 8.64
C SER A 171 -9.13 -27.16 8.17
N VAL A 172 -9.16 -26.01 7.51
CA VAL A 172 -10.34 -25.47 6.84
C VAL A 172 -10.19 -25.54 5.33
N LYS A 173 -11.30 -25.59 4.60
CA LYS A 173 -11.31 -25.68 3.14
C LYS A 173 -11.87 -24.40 2.53
N ASN A 174 -11.54 -24.14 1.28
CA ASN A 174 -12.03 -22.96 0.56
C ASN A 174 -13.55 -22.94 0.35
N GLU A 175 -14.16 -24.12 0.26
CA GLU A 175 -15.61 -24.27 0.04
C GLU A 175 -16.42 -24.13 1.32
N GLU A 176 -15.80 -24.18 2.50
CA GLU A 176 -16.51 -24.12 3.79
C GLU A 176 -16.94 -22.71 4.14
N CYS A 177 -18.23 -22.50 4.35
CA CYS A 177 -18.80 -21.28 4.90
C CYS A 177 -19.15 -21.49 6.37
N PHE A 178 -18.77 -20.54 7.24
CA PHE A 178 -19.00 -20.64 8.69
C PHE A 178 -20.06 -19.67 9.19
N GLY A 179 -20.60 -18.81 8.32
CA GLY A 179 -21.72 -17.94 8.63
C GLY A 179 -21.36 -16.67 9.41
N GLY A 180 -20.09 -16.30 9.48
CA GLY A 180 -19.72 -14.98 10.04
C GLY A 180 -20.30 -13.84 9.23
N ASP A 181 -20.79 -12.77 9.90
CA ASP A 181 -21.60 -11.71 9.31
C ASP A 181 -21.39 -10.34 9.98
N PHE A 182 -22.11 -9.32 9.51
CA PHE A 182 -22.02 -7.96 10.06
C PHE A 182 -22.59 -7.85 11.46
N ASP A 183 -23.67 -8.57 11.78
CA ASP A 183 -24.22 -8.58 13.14
C ASP A 183 -23.22 -9.16 14.14
N GLY A 184 -22.49 -10.20 13.74
CA GLY A 184 -21.39 -10.76 14.51
C GLY A 184 -20.26 -9.75 14.71
N ILE A 185 -19.85 -9.02 13.66
CA ILE A 185 -18.83 -7.96 13.77
C ILE A 185 -19.32 -6.86 14.72
N ILE A 186 -20.55 -6.38 14.56
CA ILE A 186 -21.15 -5.36 15.44
C ILE A 186 -21.09 -5.81 16.90
N SER A 187 -21.41 -7.06 17.18
CA SER A 187 -21.41 -7.62 18.55
C SER A 187 -20.02 -7.62 19.21
N LYS A 188 -18.95 -7.58 18.42
CA LYS A 188 -17.55 -7.62 18.88
C LYS A 188 -16.81 -6.28 18.78
N LEU A 189 -17.47 -5.19 18.41
CA LEU A 189 -16.84 -3.87 18.32
C LEU A 189 -16.29 -3.37 19.68
N ASP A 190 -16.94 -3.71 20.79
CA ASP A 190 -16.43 -3.36 22.12
C ASP A 190 -15.17 -4.16 22.49
N TYR A 191 -15.07 -5.41 22.06
CA TYR A 191 -13.82 -6.20 22.16
C TYR A 191 -12.69 -5.50 21.42
N LEU A 192 -12.91 -5.10 20.17
CA LEU A 192 -11.92 -4.41 19.36
C LEU A 192 -11.49 -3.07 19.98
N LYS A 193 -12.46 -2.28 20.45
CA LYS A 193 -12.19 -1.02 21.16
C LYS A 193 -11.34 -1.23 22.41
N ASN A 194 -11.67 -2.25 23.22
CA ASN A 194 -10.93 -2.57 24.45
C ASN A 194 -9.51 -3.09 24.16
N LEU A 195 -9.31 -3.71 23.00
CA LEU A 195 -7.98 -4.11 22.50
C LEU A 195 -7.14 -2.90 22.04
N GLY A 196 -7.76 -1.73 21.87
CA GLY A 196 -7.09 -0.51 21.38
C GLY A 196 -7.16 -0.34 19.86
N ILE A 197 -8.00 -1.10 19.18
CA ILE A 197 -8.23 -0.98 17.74
C ILE A 197 -9.08 0.26 17.45
N ASN A 198 -8.67 1.06 16.49
CA ASN A 198 -9.39 2.23 16.01
C ASN A 198 -9.53 2.30 14.47
N GLY A 199 -9.19 1.21 13.77
CA GLY A 199 -9.50 0.98 12.37
C GLY A 199 -9.78 -0.49 12.09
N ILE A 200 -10.82 -0.81 11.32
CA ILE A 200 -11.08 -2.16 10.80
C ILE A 200 -10.95 -2.19 9.29
N TYR A 201 -10.33 -3.23 8.79
CA TYR A 201 -10.23 -3.54 7.38
C TYR A 201 -11.02 -4.83 7.12
N LEU A 202 -12.07 -4.74 6.31
CA LEU A 202 -12.87 -5.89 5.90
C LEU A 202 -12.39 -6.41 4.54
N THR A 203 -12.15 -7.71 4.43
CA THR A 203 -12.02 -8.36 3.11
C THR A 203 -13.32 -8.19 2.33
N PRO A 204 -13.38 -8.47 1.00
CA PRO A 204 -14.51 -8.07 0.17
C PRO A 204 -15.88 -8.47 0.73
N ILE A 205 -16.86 -7.61 0.58
CA ILE A 205 -18.22 -7.78 1.14
C ILE A 205 -19.32 -7.94 0.08
N ASN A 206 -18.96 -7.78 -1.20
CA ASN A 206 -19.92 -7.81 -2.30
C ASN A 206 -20.38 -9.24 -2.63
N GLU A 207 -21.53 -9.34 -3.32
CA GLU A 207 -22.13 -10.61 -3.71
C GLU A 207 -21.15 -11.47 -4.51
N SER A 208 -20.96 -12.71 -4.07
CA SER A 208 -20.01 -13.67 -4.64
C SER A 208 -20.38 -15.11 -4.23
N PRO A 209 -20.07 -16.13 -5.04
CA PRO A 209 -20.31 -17.53 -4.66
C PRO A 209 -19.40 -18.01 -3.55
N SER A 210 -18.17 -17.49 -3.43
CA SER A 210 -17.20 -17.92 -2.43
C SER A 210 -17.39 -17.27 -1.06
N ASN A 211 -16.74 -17.81 -0.03
CA ASN A 211 -16.66 -17.19 1.29
C ASN A 211 -15.69 -16.00 1.32
N HIS A 212 -14.67 -15.99 0.47
CA HIS A 212 -13.65 -14.95 0.40
C HIS A 212 -14.07 -13.73 -0.44
N LYS A 213 -15.05 -13.85 -1.33
CA LYS A 213 -15.64 -12.78 -2.17
C LYS A 213 -14.72 -12.15 -3.21
N TYR A 214 -13.49 -12.61 -3.40
CA TYR A 214 -12.59 -12.10 -4.46
C TYR A 214 -13.05 -12.46 -5.87
N ASP A 215 -13.98 -13.40 -6.03
CA ASP A 215 -14.68 -13.72 -7.28
C ASP A 215 -16.06 -13.03 -7.34
N THR A 216 -16.07 -11.71 -7.15
CA THR A 216 -17.27 -10.86 -7.07
C THR A 216 -18.14 -10.97 -8.31
N THR A 217 -19.45 -11.15 -8.10
CA THR A 217 -20.45 -11.30 -9.17
C THR A 217 -21.39 -10.10 -9.33
N ASP A 218 -21.58 -9.33 -8.26
CA ASP A 218 -22.32 -8.06 -8.30
C ASP A 218 -21.70 -7.06 -7.31
N TYR A 219 -20.97 -6.08 -7.84
CA TYR A 219 -20.30 -5.05 -7.04
C TYR A 219 -21.25 -4.00 -6.45
N THR A 220 -22.49 -3.97 -6.93
CA THR A 220 -23.51 -3.02 -6.46
C THR A 220 -24.28 -3.54 -5.27
N LYS A 221 -24.07 -4.80 -4.89
CA LYS A 221 -24.78 -5.46 -3.79
C LYS A 221 -23.83 -5.99 -2.72
N ILE A 222 -24.26 -5.88 -1.52
CA ILE A 222 -23.69 -6.62 -0.38
C ILE A 222 -24.12 -8.09 -0.48
N ASP A 223 -23.20 -9.01 -0.13
CA ASP A 223 -23.54 -10.43 -0.08
C ASP A 223 -24.57 -10.70 1.02
N PRO A 224 -25.72 -11.31 0.70
CA PRO A 224 -26.79 -11.56 1.67
C PRO A 224 -26.37 -12.45 2.84
N ARG A 225 -25.30 -13.23 2.70
CA ARG A 225 -24.71 -14.02 3.82
C ARG A 225 -24.04 -13.14 4.87
N PHE A 226 -23.71 -11.89 4.56
CA PHE A 226 -23.15 -10.94 5.52
C PHE A 226 -24.20 -9.99 6.09
N GLY A 227 -25.36 -9.91 5.48
CA GLY A 227 -26.43 -8.98 5.79
C GLY A 227 -26.85 -8.14 4.58
N ASP A 228 -27.42 -6.99 4.84
CA ASP A 228 -27.86 -6.04 3.82
C ASP A 228 -27.19 -4.67 3.99
N GLU A 229 -27.58 -3.71 3.14
CA GLU A 229 -27.06 -2.35 3.19
C GLU A 229 -27.37 -1.63 4.51
N GLU A 230 -28.53 -1.89 5.13
CA GLU A 230 -28.92 -1.26 6.39
C GLU A 230 -28.07 -1.80 7.54
N THR A 231 -27.85 -3.10 7.58
CA THR A 231 -26.95 -3.76 8.54
C THR A 231 -25.52 -3.25 8.39
N PHE A 232 -25.05 -3.09 7.14
CA PHE A 232 -23.71 -2.56 6.90
C PHE A 232 -23.57 -1.09 7.34
N ARG A 233 -24.58 -0.23 7.03
CA ARG A 233 -24.59 1.15 7.54
C ARG A 233 -24.61 1.20 9.05
N THR A 234 -25.31 0.26 9.68
CA THR A 234 -25.34 0.11 11.15
C THR A 234 -23.94 -0.25 11.66
N LEU A 235 -23.25 -1.20 11.02
CA LEU A 235 -21.87 -1.55 11.37
C LEU A 235 -20.95 -0.32 11.31
N VAL A 236 -20.96 0.43 10.22
CA VAL A 236 -20.13 1.63 10.06
C VAL A 236 -20.46 2.67 11.14
N LYS A 237 -21.74 2.94 11.37
CA LYS A 237 -22.20 3.88 12.41
C LYS A 237 -21.76 3.44 13.82
N GLU A 238 -21.92 2.16 14.15
CA GLU A 238 -21.55 1.62 15.47
C GLU A 238 -20.02 1.59 15.66
N ALA A 239 -19.27 1.34 14.60
CA ALA A 239 -17.80 1.48 14.58
C ALA A 239 -17.39 2.94 14.85
N HIS A 240 -17.97 3.90 14.12
CA HIS A 240 -17.71 5.33 14.31
C HIS A 240 -18.08 5.84 15.70
N ASN A 241 -19.19 5.37 16.28
CA ASN A 241 -19.60 5.69 17.66
C ASN A 241 -18.53 5.27 18.69
N ARG A 242 -17.69 4.30 18.35
CA ARG A 242 -16.58 3.80 19.18
C ARG A 242 -15.22 4.39 18.79
N GLY A 243 -15.19 5.28 17.81
CA GLY A 243 -13.95 5.86 17.26
C GLY A 243 -13.17 4.90 16.38
N ILE A 244 -13.84 3.89 15.80
CA ILE A 244 -13.25 2.91 14.90
C ILE A 244 -13.59 3.29 13.45
N ARG A 245 -12.57 3.44 12.62
CA ARG A 245 -12.65 3.69 11.17
C ARG A 245 -12.92 2.39 10.42
N VAL A 246 -13.51 2.49 9.21
CA VAL A 246 -13.86 1.32 8.40
C VAL A 246 -13.26 1.44 7.01
N MET A 247 -12.49 0.42 6.59
CA MET A 247 -11.91 0.30 5.26
C MET A 247 -12.47 -0.92 4.55
N LEU A 248 -12.87 -0.75 3.27
CA LEU A 248 -13.34 -1.82 2.39
C LEU A 248 -12.29 -2.24 1.37
N ASP A 249 -12.43 -3.48 0.92
CA ASP A 249 -11.62 -4.09 -0.13
C ASP A 249 -12.30 -3.97 -1.50
N GLY A 250 -11.60 -3.40 -2.48
CA GLY A 250 -12.05 -3.25 -3.86
C GLY A 250 -11.31 -4.18 -4.81
N VAL A 251 -12.03 -5.15 -5.38
CA VAL A 251 -11.49 -6.14 -6.32
C VAL A 251 -11.74 -5.68 -7.75
N PHE A 252 -10.80 -4.93 -8.33
CA PHE A 252 -10.98 -4.27 -9.64
C PHE A 252 -9.99 -4.75 -10.71
N ASN A 253 -9.05 -5.63 -10.33
CA ASN A 253 -8.17 -6.30 -11.27
C ASN A 253 -8.92 -7.36 -12.09
N HIS A 254 -9.84 -8.07 -11.49
CA HIS A 254 -10.61 -9.17 -12.04
C HIS A 254 -12.01 -9.19 -11.44
N CYS A 255 -12.89 -10.01 -11.99
CA CYS A 255 -14.21 -10.29 -11.42
C CYS A 255 -14.43 -11.80 -11.29
N GLY A 256 -15.54 -12.20 -10.71
CA GLY A 256 -15.98 -13.59 -10.70
C GLY A 256 -16.57 -14.05 -12.02
N TYR A 257 -16.57 -15.36 -12.24
CA TYR A 257 -17.12 -15.98 -13.46
C TYR A 257 -18.57 -15.59 -13.73
N TYR A 258 -19.39 -15.45 -12.67
CA TYR A 258 -20.82 -15.14 -12.77
C TYR A 258 -21.11 -13.63 -12.81
N PHE A 259 -20.12 -12.77 -12.95
CA PHE A 259 -20.33 -11.34 -13.16
C PHE A 259 -21.14 -11.11 -14.43
N LYS A 260 -22.27 -10.39 -14.33
CA LYS A 260 -23.23 -10.25 -15.44
C LYS A 260 -22.61 -9.78 -16.75
N PRO A 261 -21.74 -8.76 -16.80
CA PRO A 261 -21.07 -8.38 -18.04
C PRO A 261 -20.23 -9.52 -18.64
N TRP A 262 -19.56 -10.34 -17.81
CA TRP A 262 -18.82 -11.50 -18.30
C TRP A 262 -19.74 -12.58 -18.89
N GLN A 263 -20.86 -12.86 -18.24
CA GLN A 263 -21.85 -13.81 -18.75
C GLN A 263 -22.45 -13.36 -20.09
N ASP A 264 -22.66 -12.05 -20.28
CA ASP A 264 -23.12 -11.50 -21.56
C ASP A 264 -22.06 -11.69 -22.65
N VAL A 265 -20.78 -11.49 -22.34
CA VAL A 265 -19.66 -11.78 -23.26
C VAL A 265 -19.62 -13.27 -23.62
N LEU A 266 -19.77 -14.18 -22.64
CA LEU A 266 -19.79 -15.61 -22.92
C LEU A 266 -20.94 -16.02 -23.85
N ALA A 267 -22.09 -15.35 -23.73
CA ALA A 267 -23.26 -15.63 -24.53
C ALA A 267 -23.20 -15.02 -25.95
N LYS A 268 -22.63 -13.83 -26.11
CA LYS A 268 -22.69 -13.04 -27.36
C LYS A 268 -21.34 -12.90 -28.08
N GLY A 269 -20.25 -13.21 -27.39
CA GLY A 269 -18.91 -13.02 -27.93
C GLY A 269 -18.59 -11.55 -28.24
N PRO A 270 -17.93 -11.27 -29.37
CA PRO A 270 -17.59 -9.92 -29.81
C PRO A 270 -18.77 -8.98 -30.03
N GLU A 271 -20.03 -9.50 -30.10
CA GLU A 271 -21.24 -8.68 -30.22
C GLU A 271 -21.74 -8.15 -28.85
N SER A 272 -21.16 -8.57 -27.75
CA SER A 272 -21.49 -8.05 -26.43
C SER A 272 -21.00 -6.60 -26.29
N GLU A 273 -21.86 -5.74 -25.73
CA GLU A 273 -21.45 -4.37 -25.34
C GLU A 273 -20.35 -4.34 -24.27
N TYR A 274 -20.16 -5.45 -23.55
CA TYR A 274 -19.14 -5.61 -22.50
C TYR A 274 -17.87 -6.31 -23.01
N TYR A 275 -17.74 -6.65 -24.30
CA TYR A 275 -16.58 -7.39 -24.80
C TYR A 275 -15.25 -6.72 -24.45
N ASP A 276 -15.17 -5.40 -24.65
CA ASP A 276 -13.99 -4.59 -24.36
C ASP A 276 -13.79 -4.26 -22.86
N TRP A 277 -14.69 -4.75 -22.00
CA TRP A 277 -14.51 -4.67 -20.54
C TRP A 277 -13.47 -5.65 -20.04
N PHE A 278 -13.13 -6.65 -20.84
CA PHE A 278 -12.22 -7.75 -20.49
C PHE A 278 -11.02 -7.78 -21.43
N MET A 279 -9.95 -8.38 -20.96
CA MET A 279 -8.69 -8.51 -21.69
C MET A 279 -8.72 -9.81 -22.50
N ILE A 280 -9.41 -9.82 -23.66
CA ILE A 280 -9.59 -10.97 -24.55
C ILE A 280 -8.69 -10.83 -25.78
N ASN A 281 -7.94 -11.88 -26.13
CA ASN A 281 -7.03 -11.91 -27.28
C ASN A 281 -7.62 -12.66 -28.47
N THR A 282 -8.39 -13.73 -28.22
CA THR A 282 -8.99 -14.54 -29.28
C THR A 282 -10.36 -15.05 -28.85
N TRP A 283 -11.23 -15.29 -29.81
CA TRP A 283 -12.58 -15.83 -29.61
C TRP A 283 -12.85 -16.94 -30.64
N PRO A 284 -13.60 -18.02 -30.33
CA PRO A 284 -14.17 -18.37 -29.02
C PRO A 284 -13.14 -18.84 -27.99
N LEU A 285 -13.52 -18.81 -26.69
CA LEU A 285 -12.71 -19.30 -25.58
C LEU A 285 -12.85 -20.83 -25.41
N ASP A 286 -11.75 -21.51 -25.23
CA ASP A 286 -11.69 -22.96 -25.01
C ASP A 286 -11.34 -23.29 -23.55
N PHE A 287 -12.35 -23.27 -22.70
CA PHE A 287 -12.18 -23.57 -21.27
C PHE A 287 -11.79 -25.02 -20.98
N GLU A 288 -12.18 -25.97 -21.87
CA GLU A 288 -11.84 -27.40 -21.69
C GLU A 288 -10.33 -27.63 -21.75
N HIS A 289 -9.63 -26.81 -22.54
CA HIS A 289 -8.17 -26.91 -22.69
C HIS A 289 -7.41 -25.77 -21.99
N GLY A 290 -8.07 -25.00 -21.10
CA GLY A 290 -7.43 -23.96 -20.30
C GLY A 290 -7.21 -22.67 -21.10
N ALA A 291 -8.26 -21.95 -21.36
CA ALA A 291 -8.27 -20.74 -22.18
C ALA A 291 -7.28 -19.67 -21.72
N ALA A 292 -7.15 -19.42 -20.41
CA ALA A 292 -6.21 -18.44 -19.87
C ALA A 292 -4.75 -18.88 -20.07
N LYS A 293 -4.42 -20.13 -19.80
CA LYS A 293 -3.06 -20.69 -20.02
C LYS A 293 -2.66 -20.65 -21.49
N ASN A 294 -3.63 -20.79 -22.40
CA ASN A 294 -3.42 -20.68 -23.84
C ASN A 294 -3.48 -19.22 -24.36
N LYS A 295 -3.50 -18.23 -23.46
CA LYS A 295 -3.47 -16.80 -23.76
C LYS A 295 -4.67 -16.34 -24.64
N GLN A 296 -5.80 -17.02 -24.56
CA GLN A 296 -7.00 -16.58 -25.27
C GLN A 296 -7.63 -15.36 -24.60
N PHE A 297 -7.52 -15.26 -23.26
CA PHE A 297 -7.85 -14.08 -22.46
C PHE A 297 -6.94 -14.02 -21.23
N TYR A 298 -6.95 -12.90 -20.55
CA TYR A 298 -6.20 -12.73 -19.31
C TYR A 298 -7.11 -12.93 -18.09
N THR A 299 -6.50 -13.41 -17.00
CA THR A 299 -7.18 -13.73 -15.75
C THR A 299 -6.27 -13.40 -14.57
N PHE A 300 -6.80 -13.42 -13.36
CA PHE A 300 -5.96 -13.47 -12.17
C PHE A 300 -5.30 -14.87 -12.08
N ALA A 301 -3.98 -14.90 -11.94
CA ALA A 301 -3.16 -16.11 -11.68
C ALA A 301 -3.51 -17.34 -12.56
N PHE A 302 -3.98 -17.16 -13.79
CA PHE A 302 -4.43 -18.21 -14.72
C PHE A 302 -5.69 -18.97 -14.29
N PHE A 303 -6.49 -18.44 -13.38
CA PHE A 303 -7.80 -18.98 -13.02
C PHE A 303 -8.85 -18.59 -14.04
N ASP A 304 -9.34 -19.53 -14.87
CA ASP A 304 -10.34 -19.27 -15.92
C ASP A 304 -11.67 -18.68 -15.39
N ASN A 305 -11.94 -18.82 -14.10
CA ASN A 305 -13.11 -18.27 -13.41
C ASN A 305 -12.90 -16.85 -12.82
N MET A 306 -11.73 -16.24 -13.04
CA MET A 306 -11.43 -14.88 -12.59
C MET A 306 -10.95 -14.00 -13.75
N PRO A 307 -11.83 -13.65 -14.72
CA PRO A 307 -11.46 -12.88 -15.90
C PRO A 307 -10.97 -11.48 -15.53
N LYS A 308 -9.85 -11.07 -16.17
CA LYS A 308 -9.22 -9.78 -15.95
C LYS A 308 -10.04 -8.65 -16.57
N LEU A 309 -10.29 -7.62 -15.78
CA LEU A 309 -10.96 -6.40 -16.20
C LEU A 309 -10.01 -5.48 -16.97
N ASN A 310 -10.53 -4.86 -18.02
CA ASN A 310 -9.82 -3.85 -18.79
C ASN A 310 -9.98 -2.46 -18.15
N THR A 311 -9.19 -2.16 -17.14
CA THR A 311 -9.23 -0.87 -16.44
C THR A 311 -8.73 0.31 -17.29
N SER A 312 -8.26 0.07 -18.53
CA SER A 312 -8.02 1.12 -19.51
C SER A 312 -9.32 1.57 -20.24
N ASN A 313 -10.41 0.77 -20.17
CA ASN A 313 -11.68 1.10 -20.76
C ASN A 313 -12.41 2.17 -19.91
N PRO A 314 -12.87 3.29 -20.52
CA PRO A 314 -13.53 4.37 -19.77
C PRO A 314 -14.83 3.93 -19.06
N ALA A 315 -15.61 3.01 -19.67
CA ALA A 315 -16.84 2.52 -19.07
C ALA A 315 -16.57 1.66 -17.83
N VAL A 316 -15.51 0.83 -17.86
CA VAL A 316 -15.04 0.04 -16.72
C VAL A 316 -14.59 0.96 -15.60
N ARG A 317 -13.75 1.97 -15.91
CA ARG A 317 -13.30 2.94 -14.89
C ARG A 317 -14.48 3.64 -14.25
N LYS A 318 -15.39 4.19 -15.06
CA LYS A 318 -16.57 4.87 -14.54
C LYS A 318 -17.40 3.97 -13.63
N TYR A 319 -17.65 2.72 -14.03
CA TYR A 319 -18.46 1.76 -13.27
C TYR A 319 -17.88 1.53 -11.86
N PHE A 320 -16.60 1.22 -11.75
CA PHE A 320 -15.99 0.92 -10.46
C PHE A 320 -15.72 2.16 -9.62
N ILE A 321 -15.40 3.31 -10.23
CA ILE A 321 -15.24 4.58 -9.51
C ILE A 321 -16.58 5.04 -8.92
N ASP A 322 -17.68 4.88 -9.64
CA ASP A 322 -19.03 5.20 -9.12
C ASP A 322 -19.38 4.30 -7.92
N ILE A 323 -19.01 3.03 -7.94
CA ILE A 323 -19.19 2.10 -6.81
C ILE A 323 -18.39 2.57 -5.59
N CYS A 324 -17.10 2.88 -5.76
CA CYS A 324 -16.29 3.40 -4.68
C CYS A 324 -16.83 4.72 -4.13
N ALA A 325 -17.27 5.61 -5.01
CA ALA A 325 -17.90 6.88 -4.62
C ALA A 325 -19.16 6.62 -3.77
N ASN A 326 -20.01 5.67 -4.19
CA ASN A 326 -21.20 5.27 -3.43
C ASN A 326 -20.83 4.72 -2.03
N TRP A 327 -19.76 3.93 -1.90
CA TRP A 327 -19.31 3.43 -0.60
C TRP A 327 -18.91 4.58 0.34
N VAL A 328 -18.23 5.58 -0.20
CA VAL A 328 -17.84 6.77 0.60
C VAL A 328 -19.04 7.65 0.93
N GLU A 329 -19.88 7.99 -0.07
CA GLU A 329 -21.00 8.91 0.09
C GLU A 329 -22.15 8.33 0.93
N ASN A 330 -22.50 7.07 0.71
CA ASN A 330 -23.71 6.45 1.26
C ASN A 330 -23.44 5.52 2.44
N TYR A 331 -22.29 4.86 2.52
CA TYR A 331 -21.93 4.03 3.66
C TYR A 331 -21.01 4.75 4.64
N GLY A 332 -20.33 5.83 4.20
CA GLY A 332 -19.48 6.63 5.06
C GLY A 332 -18.20 5.93 5.46
N ILE A 333 -17.64 5.07 4.60
CA ILE A 333 -16.37 4.40 4.87
C ILE A 333 -15.20 5.37 4.88
N ASP A 334 -14.15 5.02 5.61
CA ASP A 334 -12.98 5.86 5.83
C ASP A 334 -11.78 5.46 4.97
N GLY A 335 -11.81 4.28 4.37
CA GLY A 335 -10.70 3.80 3.54
C GLY A 335 -11.13 2.81 2.47
N LEU A 336 -10.29 2.71 1.44
CA LEU A 336 -10.37 1.77 0.32
C LEU A 336 -9.03 1.05 0.19
N ARG A 337 -9.04 -0.28 0.22
CA ARG A 337 -7.89 -1.10 -0.18
C ARG A 337 -8.16 -1.67 -1.56
N LEU A 338 -7.24 -1.54 -2.48
CA LEU A 338 -7.35 -2.13 -3.81
C LEU A 338 -6.56 -3.43 -3.89
N ASP A 339 -7.28 -4.50 -4.22
CA ASP A 339 -6.75 -5.83 -4.46
C ASP A 339 -5.91 -5.86 -5.75
N VAL A 340 -4.78 -6.57 -5.75
CA VAL A 340 -3.86 -6.70 -6.91
C VAL A 340 -3.61 -5.34 -7.59
N ALA A 341 -3.39 -4.30 -6.81
CA ALA A 341 -3.34 -2.91 -7.28
C ALA A 341 -2.25 -2.65 -8.33
N ASN A 342 -1.17 -3.43 -8.31
CA ASN A 342 -0.08 -3.34 -9.29
C ASN A 342 -0.47 -3.74 -10.72
N GLU A 343 -1.60 -4.42 -10.90
CA GLU A 343 -2.11 -4.84 -12.21
C GLU A 343 -3.29 -3.99 -12.70
N VAL A 344 -3.78 -3.05 -11.88
CA VAL A 344 -4.78 -2.05 -12.27
C VAL A 344 -4.09 -0.88 -12.96
N SER A 345 -4.72 -0.29 -13.97
CA SER A 345 -4.09 0.81 -14.74
C SER A 345 -3.87 2.05 -13.88
N HIS A 346 -2.72 2.71 -14.04
CA HIS A 346 -2.43 3.99 -13.38
C HIS A 346 -3.51 5.04 -13.65
N LEU A 347 -4.10 5.04 -14.84
CA LEU A 347 -5.17 5.96 -15.19
C LEU A 347 -6.41 5.74 -14.31
N PHE A 348 -6.80 4.47 -14.08
CA PHE A 348 -7.87 4.14 -13.16
C PHE A 348 -7.56 4.64 -11.73
N CYS A 349 -6.36 4.35 -11.24
CA CYS A 349 -5.95 4.75 -9.89
C CYS A 349 -5.99 6.28 -9.71
N LYS A 350 -5.54 7.06 -10.71
CA LYS A 350 -5.57 8.53 -10.68
C LYS A 350 -6.99 9.10 -10.73
N GLU A 351 -7.85 8.55 -11.60
CA GLU A 351 -9.26 8.97 -11.67
C GLU A 351 -10.01 8.61 -10.37
N LEU A 352 -9.75 7.42 -9.81
CA LEU A 352 -10.29 7.00 -8.52
C LEU A 352 -9.85 7.94 -7.40
N HIS A 353 -8.55 8.19 -7.27
CA HIS A 353 -8.00 9.12 -6.29
C HIS A 353 -8.68 10.49 -6.40
N THR A 354 -8.71 11.06 -7.60
CA THR A 354 -9.32 12.37 -7.85
C THR A 354 -10.78 12.40 -7.43
N ARG A 355 -11.56 11.38 -7.81
CA ARG A 355 -12.98 11.30 -7.46
C ARG A 355 -13.21 11.14 -5.96
N ILE A 356 -12.51 10.22 -5.32
CA ILE A 356 -12.67 9.94 -3.89
C ILE A 356 -12.22 11.12 -3.04
N LYS A 357 -11.07 11.71 -3.34
CA LYS A 357 -10.57 12.89 -2.60
C LYS A 357 -11.44 14.13 -2.82
N SER A 358 -12.18 14.22 -3.93
CA SER A 358 -13.17 15.29 -4.15
C SER A 358 -14.42 15.14 -3.27
N ILE A 359 -14.78 13.93 -2.87
CA ILE A 359 -15.89 13.65 -1.94
C ILE A 359 -15.44 13.91 -0.50
N ASN A 360 -14.34 13.26 -0.12
CA ASN A 360 -13.76 13.40 1.20
C ASN A 360 -12.23 13.24 1.11
N PRO A 361 -11.45 14.30 1.30
CA PRO A 361 -9.99 14.26 1.22
C PRO A 361 -9.34 13.36 2.27
N ASP A 362 -10.06 13.04 3.35
CA ASP A 362 -9.58 12.22 4.45
C ASP A 362 -9.81 10.72 4.25
N VAL A 363 -10.38 10.27 3.13
CA VAL A 363 -10.47 8.83 2.82
C VAL A 363 -9.08 8.28 2.53
N TYR A 364 -8.68 7.22 3.23
CA TYR A 364 -7.41 6.53 3.03
C TYR A 364 -7.48 5.58 1.84
N ILE A 365 -6.58 5.73 0.86
CA ILE A 365 -6.52 4.88 -0.34
C ILE A 365 -5.25 4.04 -0.29
N LEU A 366 -5.43 2.74 -0.08
CA LEU A 366 -4.38 1.74 0.11
C LEU A 366 -4.27 0.82 -1.10
N GLY A 367 -3.08 0.58 -1.61
CA GLY A 367 -2.83 -0.41 -2.66
C GLY A 367 -2.22 -1.70 -2.11
N GLU A 368 -2.66 -2.86 -2.60
CA GLU A 368 -1.91 -4.09 -2.40
C GLU A 368 -0.82 -4.22 -3.47
N ILE A 369 0.42 -3.99 -3.07
CA ILE A 369 1.60 -4.11 -3.92
C ILE A 369 2.73 -4.74 -3.11
N TRP A 370 3.20 -5.92 -3.55
CA TRP A 370 4.19 -6.73 -2.82
C TRP A 370 5.64 -6.32 -3.08
N HIS A 371 5.88 -5.51 -4.10
CA HIS A 371 7.20 -5.05 -4.51
C HIS A 371 7.37 -3.53 -4.30
N ASN A 372 8.40 -2.92 -4.88
CA ASN A 372 8.57 -1.47 -4.82
C ASN A 372 7.40 -0.76 -5.49
N ALA A 373 6.68 0.03 -4.72
CA ALA A 373 5.45 0.70 -5.12
C ALA A 373 5.62 2.20 -5.44
N LEU A 374 6.86 2.70 -5.53
CA LEU A 374 7.10 4.13 -5.78
C LEU A 374 6.33 4.71 -6.98
N PRO A 375 6.14 4.00 -8.12
CA PRO A 375 5.35 4.51 -9.24
C PRO A 375 3.90 4.90 -8.90
N TRP A 376 3.30 4.27 -7.90
CA TRP A 376 1.91 4.52 -7.45
C TRP A 376 1.81 5.49 -6.26
N LEU A 377 2.96 5.92 -5.71
CA LEU A 377 3.04 6.70 -4.46
C LEU A 377 3.57 8.12 -4.69
N ARG A 378 3.18 8.73 -5.82
CA ARG A 378 3.57 10.09 -6.20
C ARG A 378 2.59 11.17 -5.75
N GLY A 379 1.56 10.80 -4.99
CA GLY A 379 0.58 11.71 -4.42
C GLY A 379 -0.72 11.85 -5.24
N ASP A 380 -0.88 11.11 -6.33
CA ASP A 380 -2.03 11.18 -7.23
C ASP A 380 -2.73 9.82 -7.47
N GLU A 381 -2.31 8.75 -6.75
CA GLU A 381 -2.90 7.41 -6.84
C GLU A 381 -3.21 6.85 -5.45
N PHE A 382 -2.23 6.25 -4.74
CA PHE A 382 -2.42 5.72 -3.40
C PHE A 382 -1.76 6.61 -2.35
N ASP A 383 -2.37 6.69 -1.16
CA ASP A 383 -1.74 7.31 0.01
C ASP A 383 -0.60 6.43 0.54
N ALA A 384 -0.79 5.11 0.49
CA ALA A 384 0.19 4.12 0.91
C ALA A 384 -0.07 2.74 0.28
N VAL A 385 0.77 1.78 0.63
CA VAL A 385 0.65 0.37 0.27
C VAL A 385 0.81 -0.53 1.49
N MET A 386 0.33 -1.77 1.37
CA MET A 386 0.60 -2.84 2.34
C MET A 386 2.11 -3.10 2.39
N ASN A 387 2.71 -2.92 3.56
CA ASN A 387 4.18 -2.93 3.73
C ASN A 387 4.72 -4.35 3.94
N TYR A 388 4.49 -5.22 2.96
CA TYR A 388 5.02 -6.60 2.97
C TYR A 388 6.56 -6.66 3.13
N PRO A 389 7.35 -5.73 2.55
CA PRO A 389 8.80 -5.74 2.75
C PRO A 389 9.23 -5.59 4.21
N LEU A 390 8.51 -4.79 5.02
CA LEU A 390 8.77 -4.67 6.45
C LEU A 390 8.45 -5.97 7.20
N GLY A 391 7.25 -6.51 6.96
CA GLY A 391 6.82 -7.78 7.56
C GLY A 391 7.79 -8.92 7.25
N GLN A 392 8.25 -9.02 6.01
CA GLN A 392 9.25 -10.01 5.61
C GLN A 392 10.59 -9.77 6.32
N SER A 393 11.07 -8.52 6.43
CA SER A 393 12.32 -8.20 7.12
C SER A 393 12.28 -8.61 8.60
N ILE A 394 11.14 -8.41 9.27
CA ILE A 394 10.93 -8.84 10.66
C ILE A 394 10.99 -10.37 10.76
N LYS A 395 10.30 -11.09 9.87
CA LYS A 395 10.31 -12.57 9.85
C LYS A 395 11.70 -13.13 9.54
N ASP A 396 12.40 -12.59 8.54
CA ASP A 396 13.77 -13.01 8.18
C ASP A 396 14.73 -12.89 9.37
N PHE A 397 14.53 -11.88 10.22
CA PHE A 397 15.36 -11.69 11.40
C PHE A 397 15.02 -12.66 12.55
N TRP A 398 13.75 -12.80 12.91
CA TRP A 398 13.32 -13.60 14.09
C TRP A 398 13.04 -15.06 13.78
N ILE A 399 12.49 -15.38 12.62
CA ILE A 399 12.07 -16.74 12.25
C ILE A 399 13.17 -17.45 11.50
N ASP A 400 13.57 -16.91 10.34
CA ASP A 400 14.55 -17.55 9.48
C ASP A 400 15.97 -17.39 10.01
N LYS A 401 16.19 -16.38 10.88
CA LYS A 401 17.50 -16.02 11.45
C LYS A 401 18.56 -15.85 10.38
N SER A 402 18.12 -15.38 9.20
CA SER A 402 18.94 -15.19 8.01
C SER A 402 19.66 -13.83 8.00
N LEU A 403 19.22 -12.89 8.86
CA LEU A 403 19.78 -11.55 8.96
C LEU A 403 20.59 -11.38 10.25
N THR A 404 21.74 -10.74 10.13
CA THR A 404 22.45 -10.17 11.29
C THR A 404 21.72 -8.91 11.79
N ASN A 405 22.05 -8.40 12.98
CA ASN A 405 21.50 -7.11 13.46
C ASN A 405 21.77 -5.97 12.47
N GLU A 406 22.92 -5.98 11.83
CA GLU A 406 23.32 -4.97 10.85
C GLU A 406 22.51 -5.13 9.54
N ASP A 407 22.32 -6.36 9.04
CA ASP A 407 21.47 -6.61 7.88
C ASP A 407 20.02 -6.21 8.16
N PHE A 408 19.51 -6.45 9.37
CA PHE A 408 18.17 -6.02 9.78
C PHE A 408 18.04 -4.50 9.75
N GLU A 409 19.01 -3.75 10.31
CA GLU A 409 19.06 -2.28 10.20
C GLU A 409 18.99 -1.84 8.73
N TYR A 410 19.77 -2.47 7.84
CA TYR A 410 19.79 -2.14 6.43
C TYR A 410 18.44 -2.37 5.75
N THR A 411 17.76 -3.48 6.05
CA THR A 411 16.45 -3.80 5.46
C THR A 411 15.37 -2.83 5.94
N ILE A 412 15.37 -2.48 7.22
CA ILE A 412 14.46 -1.48 7.78
C ILE A 412 14.71 -0.10 7.15
N ASN A 413 15.97 0.35 7.12
CA ASN A 413 16.31 1.62 6.50
C ASN A 413 15.90 1.65 5.01
N ARG A 414 16.05 0.53 4.28
CA ARG A 414 15.58 0.42 2.88
C ARG A 414 14.08 0.63 2.77
N CYS A 415 13.27 0.05 3.66
CA CYS A 415 11.81 0.23 3.64
C CYS A 415 11.45 1.73 3.73
N TYR A 416 12.10 2.48 4.63
CA TYR A 416 11.80 3.89 4.89
C TYR A 416 12.61 4.91 4.08
N THR A 417 13.44 4.47 3.15
CA THR A 417 14.08 5.34 2.15
C THR A 417 13.48 5.15 0.74
N SER A 418 12.58 4.17 0.58
CA SER A 418 11.97 3.86 -0.70
C SER A 418 10.88 4.83 -1.11
N TYR A 419 10.23 5.50 -0.16
CA TYR A 419 9.08 6.37 -0.39
C TYR A 419 9.27 7.73 0.29
N MET A 420 8.39 8.68 -0.05
CA MET A 420 8.32 9.99 0.62
C MET A 420 7.87 9.83 2.08
N GLN A 421 8.21 10.78 2.93
CA GLN A 421 7.93 10.70 4.37
C GLN A 421 6.43 10.62 4.64
N GLN A 422 5.61 11.41 3.95
CA GLN A 422 4.16 11.40 4.11
C GLN A 422 3.56 9.99 3.88
N THR A 423 4.07 9.28 2.87
CA THR A 423 3.69 7.88 2.62
C THR A 423 4.20 6.95 3.72
N ASN A 424 5.47 7.11 4.14
CA ASN A 424 6.06 6.27 5.20
C ASN A 424 5.29 6.38 6.51
N ASP A 425 4.76 7.57 6.83
CA ASP A 425 4.01 7.83 8.06
C ASP A 425 2.64 7.12 8.10
N VAL A 426 2.14 6.68 6.94
CA VAL A 426 0.83 6.01 6.80
C VAL A 426 0.92 4.63 6.12
N LEU A 427 2.12 4.05 5.97
CA LEU A 427 2.28 2.69 5.44
C LEU A 427 1.49 1.69 6.29
N PHE A 428 0.80 0.77 5.63
CA PHE A 428 0.03 -0.26 6.28
C PHE A 428 0.94 -1.46 6.64
N ASN A 429 1.42 -1.48 7.88
CA ASN A 429 2.39 -2.45 8.36
C ASN A 429 1.70 -3.72 8.85
N LEU A 430 2.14 -4.89 8.39
CA LEU A 430 1.55 -6.18 8.76
C LEU A 430 2.60 -7.28 8.89
N LEU A 431 2.31 -8.30 9.72
CA LEU A 431 3.13 -9.52 9.82
C LEU A 431 2.45 -10.72 9.16
N ASP A 432 1.14 -10.81 9.29
CA ASP A 432 0.31 -11.84 8.67
C ASP A 432 -0.99 -11.25 8.12
N SER A 433 -1.68 -12.00 7.29
CA SER A 433 -2.93 -11.63 6.64
C SER A 433 -3.71 -12.87 6.22
N HIS A 434 -4.84 -12.68 5.56
CA HIS A 434 -5.64 -13.76 4.98
C HIS A 434 -4.96 -14.48 3.78
N ASP A 435 -3.87 -13.92 3.23
CA ASP A 435 -3.09 -14.48 2.11
C ASP A 435 -1.76 -15.09 2.55
N THR A 436 -1.41 -14.95 3.82
CA THR A 436 -0.14 -15.43 4.34
C THR A 436 -0.35 -16.44 5.46
N LYS A 437 0.67 -17.23 5.73
CA LYS A 437 0.69 -18.08 6.91
C LYS A 437 0.62 -17.22 8.17
N ARG A 438 -0.14 -17.67 9.16
CA ARG A 438 -0.23 -16.96 10.44
C ARG A 438 1.10 -16.95 11.17
N LEU A 439 1.46 -15.83 11.75
CA LEU A 439 2.72 -15.62 12.46
C LEU A 439 2.97 -16.70 13.52
N ARG A 440 1.94 -17.05 14.29
CA ARG A 440 2.04 -18.06 15.35
C ARG A 440 2.45 -19.44 14.86
N SER A 441 2.08 -19.81 13.64
CA SER A 441 2.41 -21.12 13.06
C SER A 441 3.90 -21.29 12.76
N ASP A 442 4.62 -20.17 12.55
CA ASP A 442 6.08 -20.16 12.32
C ASP A 442 6.88 -19.93 13.59
N VAL A 443 6.27 -19.37 14.64
CA VAL A 443 6.97 -18.96 15.88
C VAL A 443 6.44 -19.76 17.06
N LYS A 444 7.26 -20.69 17.57
CA LYS A 444 6.88 -21.54 18.71
C LYS A 444 7.09 -20.83 20.06
N ASN A 445 8.11 -19.99 20.16
CA ASN A 445 8.42 -19.22 21.37
C ASN A 445 7.54 -17.96 21.44
N LEU A 446 6.77 -17.82 22.51
CA LEU A 446 5.90 -16.65 22.71
C LEU A 446 6.68 -15.33 22.89
N ASP A 447 7.85 -15.36 23.48
CA ASP A 447 8.68 -14.15 23.62
C ASP A 447 9.15 -13.64 22.26
N GLU A 448 9.56 -14.54 21.35
CA GLU A 448 9.90 -14.17 19.97
C GLU A 448 8.65 -13.73 19.19
N TYR A 449 7.49 -14.31 19.46
CA TYR A 449 6.21 -13.91 18.87
C TYR A 449 5.85 -12.47 19.23
N PHE A 450 5.85 -12.15 20.53
CA PHE A 450 5.54 -10.80 21.00
C PHE A 450 6.61 -9.78 20.64
N ALA A 451 7.89 -10.19 20.54
CA ALA A 451 8.97 -9.31 20.09
C ALA A 451 8.74 -8.83 18.65
N GLN A 452 8.23 -9.70 17.76
CA GLN A 452 7.91 -9.32 16.37
C GLN A 452 6.73 -8.35 16.29
N ILE A 453 5.68 -8.58 17.11
CA ILE A 453 4.54 -7.65 17.21
C ILE A 453 5.01 -6.31 17.77
N ALA A 454 5.83 -6.32 18.83
CA ALA A 454 6.41 -5.08 19.37
C ALA A 454 7.27 -4.33 18.34
N ALA A 455 8.06 -5.04 17.54
CA ALA A 455 8.82 -4.45 16.44
C ALA A 455 7.90 -3.81 15.40
N LEU A 456 6.80 -4.47 15.03
CA LEU A 456 5.81 -3.92 14.10
C LEU A 456 5.24 -2.58 14.61
N PHE A 457 4.85 -2.52 15.88
CA PHE A 457 4.30 -1.32 16.50
C PHE A 457 5.33 -0.20 16.74
N ALA A 458 6.61 -0.53 16.78
CA ALA A 458 7.68 0.44 16.96
C ALA A 458 8.12 1.13 15.64
N MET A 459 7.63 0.64 14.49
CA MET A 459 8.02 1.18 13.18
C MET A 459 7.06 2.30 12.74
N PRO A 460 7.55 3.30 11.98
CA PRO A 460 6.68 4.29 11.34
C PRO A 460 5.62 3.64 10.45
N GLY A 461 4.47 4.27 10.34
CA GLY A 461 3.30 3.75 9.64
C GLY A 461 2.22 3.26 10.60
N SER A 462 1.17 2.67 10.08
CA SER A 462 0.01 2.22 10.85
C SER A 462 -0.01 0.69 10.92
N PRO A 463 0.12 0.10 12.13
CA PRO A 463 0.17 -1.35 12.28
C PRO A 463 -1.19 -1.99 12.06
N CYS A 464 -1.20 -3.19 11.45
CA CYS A 464 -2.37 -4.02 11.28
C CYS A 464 -2.19 -5.36 11.98
N ILE A 465 -3.20 -5.74 12.76
CA ILE A 465 -3.37 -7.04 13.38
C ILE A 465 -4.38 -7.83 12.54
N TYR A 466 -3.99 -8.98 12.03
CA TYR A 466 -4.94 -9.91 11.43
C TYR A 466 -5.75 -10.59 12.52
N TYR A 467 -7.07 -10.74 12.37
CA TYR A 467 -7.94 -11.29 13.41
C TYR A 467 -7.39 -12.61 13.97
N GLY A 468 -7.34 -12.74 15.27
CA GLY A 468 -6.81 -13.91 15.97
C GLY A 468 -5.29 -13.85 16.22
N THR A 469 -4.55 -12.91 15.64
CA THR A 469 -3.12 -12.74 15.96
C THR A 469 -2.92 -12.28 17.39
N GLU A 470 -3.82 -11.48 17.95
CA GLU A 470 -3.78 -11.04 19.36
C GLU A 470 -3.90 -12.19 20.37
N ILE A 471 -4.47 -13.30 19.97
CA ILE A 471 -4.61 -14.51 20.78
C ILE A 471 -3.71 -15.66 20.32
N ALA A 472 -2.75 -15.36 19.44
CA ALA A 472 -1.81 -16.33 18.88
C ALA A 472 -2.50 -17.52 18.15
N LEU A 473 -3.56 -17.24 17.38
CA LEU A 473 -4.26 -18.22 16.57
C LEU A 473 -3.31 -18.80 15.52
N GLU A 474 -3.29 -20.12 15.39
CA GLU A 474 -2.49 -20.85 14.41
C GLU A 474 -3.23 -21.05 13.09
N GLY A 475 -2.53 -21.17 11.99
CA GLY A 475 -3.03 -21.50 10.67
C GLY A 475 -1.91 -21.49 9.63
N SER A 476 -1.88 -22.47 8.75
CA SER A 476 -0.92 -22.56 7.65
C SER A 476 -1.32 -21.60 6.52
N TYR A 477 -0.84 -21.84 5.29
CA TYR A 477 -1.24 -21.05 4.12
C TYR A 477 -2.75 -21.12 3.86
N ASP A 478 -3.27 -20.22 3.03
CA ASP A 478 -4.64 -20.24 2.54
C ASP A 478 -5.05 -21.68 2.10
N PRO A 479 -6.22 -22.17 2.53
CA PRO A 479 -7.25 -21.51 3.37
C PRO A 479 -7.06 -21.66 4.89
N ASP A 480 -6.06 -22.37 5.38
CA ASP A 480 -5.92 -22.74 6.80
C ASP A 480 -5.62 -21.52 7.70
N CYS A 481 -5.01 -20.44 7.15
CA CYS A 481 -4.85 -19.17 7.86
C CYS A 481 -6.19 -18.47 8.18
N ARG A 482 -7.31 -18.93 7.60
CA ARG A 482 -8.67 -18.38 7.73
C ARG A 482 -9.56 -19.20 8.68
N ARG A 483 -8.99 -19.72 9.78
CA ARG A 483 -9.74 -20.40 10.84
C ARG A 483 -10.64 -19.43 11.58
N CYS A 484 -11.75 -19.93 12.16
CA CYS A 484 -12.68 -19.09 12.92
C CYS A 484 -12.08 -18.59 14.23
N MET A 485 -12.56 -17.42 14.67
CA MET A 485 -12.24 -16.90 16.01
C MET A 485 -12.80 -17.82 17.09
N PRO A 486 -12.01 -18.15 18.13
CA PRO A 486 -12.44 -19.03 19.24
C PRO A 486 -13.14 -18.21 20.34
N TRP A 487 -14.30 -17.62 20.02
CA TRP A 487 -15.00 -16.72 20.95
C TRP A 487 -15.32 -17.36 22.29
N ASP A 488 -15.77 -18.64 22.30
CA ASP A 488 -16.07 -19.37 23.53
C ASP A 488 -14.84 -19.49 24.46
N ASP A 489 -13.65 -19.69 23.90
CA ASP A 489 -12.40 -19.77 24.67
C ASP A 489 -11.97 -18.39 25.18
N ILE A 490 -12.13 -17.34 24.35
CA ILE A 490 -11.84 -15.96 24.73
C ILE A 490 -12.75 -15.53 25.90
N GLU A 491 -14.06 -15.79 25.80
CA GLU A 491 -15.03 -15.46 26.84
C GLU A 491 -14.83 -16.28 28.13
N ALA A 492 -14.31 -17.49 27.99
CA ALA A 492 -13.91 -18.33 29.13
C ALA A 492 -12.57 -17.94 29.76
N GLY A 493 -11.85 -16.95 29.18
CA GLY A 493 -10.54 -16.49 29.66
C GLY A 493 -9.41 -17.51 29.45
N LYS A 494 -9.50 -18.30 28.41
CA LYS A 494 -8.51 -19.34 28.07
C LYS A 494 -7.44 -18.80 27.13
#